data_ec51c935f4bb81a335fbc3e46c6bae7b
#
_entry.id   ec51c935f4bb81a335fbc3e46c6bae7b
#
_cell.length_a   1.000
_cell.length_b   1.000
_cell.length_c   1.000
_cell.angle_alpha   90.00
_cell.angle_beta   90.00
_cell.angle_gamma   90.00
#
_symmetry.space_group_name_H-M   'P 1'
#
loop_
_entity.id
_entity.type
_entity.pdbx_description
1 polymer ?
#
loop_
_entity_poly.entity_id
_entity_poly.type
_entity_poly.pdbx_seq_one_letter_code
_entity_poly.pdbx_strand_id
1 'polypeptide(L)'
;MTTTIDWTSEGDACIALLQDLIRIPTVNRGTREDGDGNERPAAERIAEHLRAAGLEPKLHEKQKGRTNLVVRVKGDGSKPPLLLNAHLDVVEADAKSWKHDPFGGVIHDGYLWGRGAIDMKHMAAMSACVMSMLARAAKDGRKLSRDVIFAAVADEESGCELGSMYLCDEHAEEVRAEYMLGEIGAFSLHLFGRTFYPIQVAEKGLCWVRATYDGTPGHGSMPDPESAVVRLGKAIGRLGHGRLPMHPTEVVTKFLHGIARELPSPQKHVLKRLTTPQVASLILDYLVRDTGQRRAFGAMLSNTASPTVVRAGAKVNVIPGRASVDLDGRTLPGQSESAFLAELREALGGDPELEVLRSLPPVEAPSSTPLFDHLAATVTRHDPTGVALPYLIPGFTDAKAYVRLGTTCYGFAPVKFDPTHDVSFTKMYHGHDERVPVDGLKWGLRVLYQAVFGFCA
;
A
#
# COMPACT_ATOMS: atom_id res chain seq x y z
N MET A 1 -6.81 -24.22 -32.40
CA MET A 1 -5.42 -24.32 -31.92
C MET A 1 -5.27 -23.41 -30.72
N THR A 2 -4.91 -23.90 -29.55
CA THR A 2 -4.65 -23.04 -28.38
C THR A 2 -3.35 -22.29 -28.65
N THR A 3 -3.44 -21.00 -28.93
CA THR A 3 -2.28 -20.13 -29.11
C THR A 3 -1.45 -20.19 -27.81
N THR A 4 -0.24 -20.75 -27.88
CA THR A 4 0.69 -20.78 -26.74
C THR A 4 1.13 -19.34 -26.46
N ILE A 5 1.00 -18.86 -25.22
CA ILE A 5 1.45 -17.52 -24.84
C ILE A 5 2.96 -17.44 -24.91
N ASP A 6 3.48 -16.51 -25.68
CA ASP A 6 4.91 -16.16 -25.66
C ASP A 6 5.23 -15.24 -24.47
N TRP A 7 5.58 -15.86 -23.34
CA TRP A 7 5.87 -15.14 -22.11
C TRP A 7 7.10 -14.23 -22.18
N THR A 8 8.01 -14.47 -23.11
CA THR A 8 9.17 -13.58 -23.32
C THR A 8 8.70 -12.28 -23.93
N SER A 9 7.95 -12.35 -25.02
CA SER A 9 7.41 -11.17 -25.71
C SER A 9 6.46 -10.36 -24.82
N GLU A 10 5.54 -11.04 -24.09
CA GLU A 10 4.60 -10.34 -23.17
C GLU A 10 5.37 -9.68 -22.01
N GLY A 11 6.39 -10.34 -21.48
CA GLY A 11 7.23 -9.78 -20.41
C GLY A 11 8.03 -8.57 -20.90
N ASP A 12 8.60 -8.62 -22.09
CA ASP A 12 9.35 -7.50 -22.67
C ASP A 12 8.43 -6.31 -22.95
N ALA A 13 7.23 -6.54 -23.45
CA ALA A 13 6.22 -5.50 -23.65
C ALA A 13 5.80 -4.83 -22.32
N CYS A 14 5.65 -5.60 -21.25
CA CYS A 14 5.35 -5.09 -19.93
C CYS A 14 6.49 -4.22 -19.37
N ILE A 15 7.74 -4.65 -19.51
CA ILE A 15 8.92 -3.88 -19.11
C ILE A 15 8.98 -2.56 -19.89
N ALA A 16 8.77 -2.59 -21.20
CA ALA A 16 8.78 -1.38 -22.04
C ALA A 16 7.68 -0.39 -21.61
N LEU A 17 6.45 -0.90 -21.36
CA LEU A 17 5.36 -0.05 -20.85
C LEU A 17 5.71 0.57 -19.50
N LEU A 18 6.26 -0.21 -18.55
CA LEU A 18 6.68 0.32 -17.26
C LEU A 18 7.76 1.38 -17.39
N GLN A 19 8.75 1.19 -18.29
CA GLN A 19 9.77 2.21 -18.56
C GLN A 19 9.14 3.52 -19.03
N ASP A 20 8.17 3.45 -19.96
CA ASP A 20 7.45 4.63 -20.43
C ASP A 20 6.69 5.32 -19.29
N LEU A 21 5.99 4.55 -18.45
CA LEU A 21 5.25 5.10 -17.30
C LEU A 21 6.17 5.76 -16.27
N ILE A 22 7.35 5.19 -16.00
CA ILE A 22 8.35 5.79 -15.10
C ILE A 22 8.84 7.12 -15.65
N ARG A 23 9.09 7.22 -16.96
CA ARG A 23 9.55 8.45 -17.62
C ARG A 23 8.50 9.57 -17.62
N ILE A 24 7.28 9.29 -17.25
CA ILE A 24 6.21 10.28 -17.05
C ILE A 24 6.13 10.62 -15.56
N PRO A 25 6.68 11.77 -15.09
CA PRO A 25 6.68 12.14 -13.68
C PRO A 25 5.29 12.63 -13.26
N THR A 26 4.53 11.76 -12.61
CA THR A 26 3.19 12.02 -12.08
C THR A 26 3.27 12.34 -10.57
N VAL A 27 4.15 13.25 -10.18
CA VAL A 27 4.43 13.58 -8.78
C VAL A 27 3.23 14.30 -8.16
N ASN A 28 2.67 13.71 -7.11
CA ASN A 28 1.57 14.25 -6.33
C ASN A 28 2.08 14.79 -4.98
N ARG A 29 2.00 16.10 -4.76
CA ARG A 29 2.40 16.78 -3.52
C ARG A 29 1.22 17.04 -2.59
N GLY A 30 0.02 16.69 -3.02
CA GLY A 30 -1.21 16.94 -2.27
C GLY A 30 -1.61 18.42 -2.17
N THR A 31 -0.99 19.29 -2.96
CA THR A 31 -1.26 20.74 -2.89
C THR A 31 -2.59 21.13 -3.51
N ARG A 32 -3.16 20.29 -4.34
CA ARG A 32 -4.37 20.55 -5.15
C ARG A 32 -4.20 21.72 -6.13
N GLU A 33 -2.98 22.19 -6.35
CA GLU A 33 -2.66 23.24 -7.34
C GLU A 33 -2.65 22.68 -8.77
N ASP A 34 -2.85 23.54 -9.76
CA ASP A 34 -2.78 23.15 -11.16
C ASP A 34 -1.39 22.59 -11.52
N GLY A 35 -1.37 21.38 -12.09
CA GLY A 35 -0.15 20.69 -12.48
C GLY A 35 0.46 19.79 -11.40
N ASP A 36 -0.10 19.76 -10.17
CA ASP A 36 0.26 18.78 -9.16
C ASP A 36 -0.40 17.43 -9.48
N GLY A 37 0.40 16.37 -9.54
CA GLY A 37 -0.09 15.01 -9.78
C GLY A 37 -0.66 14.76 -11.17
N ASN A 38 -0.20 15.42 -12.22
CA ASN A 38 -0.75 15.28 -13.57
C ASN A 38 -0.60 13.84 -14.13
N GLU A 39 -1.60 13.00 -13.88
CA GLU A 39 -1.65 11.61 -14.32
C GLU A 39 -2.12 11.43 -15.76
N ARG A 40 -2.66 12.48 -16.41
CA ARG A 40 -3.17 12.39 -17.80
C ARG A 40 -2.19 11.75 -18.77
N PRO A 41 -0.91 12.14 -18.88
CA PRO A 41 0.01 11.53 -19.85
C PRO A 41 0.23 10.03 -19.60
N ALA A 42 0.24 9.60 -18.32
CA ALA A 42 0.38 8.18 -17.96
C ALA A 42 -0.89 7.39 -18.32
N ALA A 43 -2.07 7.93 -18.03
CA ALA A 43 -3.36 7.35 -18.41
C ALA A 43 -3.49 7.24 -19.94
N GLU A 44 -3.11 8.26 -20.71
CA GLU A 44 -3.12 8.26 -22.17
C GLU A 44 -2.13 7.21 -22.73
N ARG A 45 -0.94 7.06 -22.15
CA ARG A 45 0.02 6.03 -22.57
C ARG A 45 -0.51 4.62 -22.35
N ILE A 46 -1.21 4.37 -21.23
CA ILE A 46 -1.92 3.09 -20.99
C ILE A 46 -3.06 2.92 -21.97
N ALA A 47 -3.83 3.96 -22.24
CA ALA A 47 -4.95 3.92 -23.18
C ALA A 47 -4.48 3.55 -24.60
N GLU A 48 -3.35 4.08 -25.06
CA GLU A 48 -2.74 3.70 -26.36
C GLU A 48 -2.41 2.20 -26.41
N HIS A 49 -1.78 1.67 -25.36
CA HIS A 49 -1.45 0.24 -25.26
C HIS A 49 -2.72 -0.64 -25.32
N LEU A 50 -3.79 -0.24 -24.63
CA LEU A 50 -5.06 -0.96 -24.60
C LEU A 50 -5.81 -0.88 -25.94
N ARG A 51 -5.81 0.29 -26.59
CA ARG A 51 -6.41 0.47 -27.92
C ARG A 51 -5.72 -0.38 -28.99
N ALA A 52 -4.40 -0.55 -28.91
CA ALA A 52 -3.65 -1.44 -29.81
C ALA A 52 -4.11 -2.90 -29.70
N ALA A 53 -4.63 -3.32 -28.53
CA ALA A 53 -5.25 -4.64 -28.33
C ALA A 53 -6.73 -4.69 -28.73
N GLY A 54 -7.32 -3.56 -29.16
CA GLY A 54 -8.72 -3.43 -29.56
C GLY A 54 -9.69 -3.21 -28.42
N LEU A 55 -9.20 -2.66 -27.29
CA LEU A 55 -10.00 -2.23 -26.16
C LEU A 55 -10.33 -0.73 -26.27
N GLU A 56 -11.40 -0.30 -25.62
CA GLU A 56 -11.86 1.09 -25.61
C GLU A 56 -11.84 1.64 -24.18
N PRO A 57 -10.69 2.11 -23.68
CA PRO A 57 -10.61 2.72 -22.36
C PRO A 57 -11.33 4.07 -22.34
N LYS A 58 -12.03 4.32 -21.21
CA LYS A 58 -12.63 5.60 -20.88
C LYS A 58 -11.71 6.38 -19.96
N LEU A 59 -11.65 7.70 -20.14
CA LEU A 59 -10.89 8.61 -19.28
C LEU A 59 -11.87 9.51 -18.53
N HIS A 60 -11.69 9.61 -17.21
CA HIS A 60 -12.50 10.40 -16.30
C HIS A 60 -11.63 11.38 -15.51
N GLU A 61 -12.05 12.62 -15.41
CA GLU A 61 -11.36 13.65 -14.64
C GLU A 61 -12.33 14.42 -13.76
N LYS A 62 -12.05 14.48 -12.48
CA LYS A 62 -12.73 15.39 -11.56
C LYS A 62 -12.05 16.76 -11.52
N GLN A 63 -10.74 16.78 -11.65
CA GLN A 63 -9.91 17.96 -11.77
C GLN A 63 -8.97 17.80 -12.96
N LYS A 64 -8.72 18.89 -13.67
CA LYS A 64 -7.86 18.89 -14.87
C LYS A 64 -6.50 18.24 -14.59
N GLY A 65 -6.14 17.25 -15.42
CA GLY A 65 -4.88 16.50 -15.32
C GLY A 65 -4.94 15.32 -14.35
N ARG A 66 -5.91 15.27 -13.41
CA ARG A 66 -6.08 14.16 -12.47
C ARG A 66 -6.94 13.08 -13.13
N THR A 67 -6.33 12.36 -14.07
CA THR A 67 -7.04 11.48 -14.99
C THR A 67 -7.06 10.03 -14.50
N ASN A 68 -8.26 9.48 -14.45
CA ASN A 68 -8.54 8.08 -14.19
C ASN A 68 -8.87 7.37 -15.49
N LEU A 69 -8.40 6.15 -15.67
CA LEU A 69 -8.72 5.29 -16.82
C LEU A 69 -9.52 4.10 -16.35
N VAL A 70 -10.63 3.78 -17.04
CA VAL A 70 -11.39 2.56 -16.81
C VAL A 70 -11.57 1.81 -18.12
N VAL A 71 -11.31 0.51 -18.13
CA VAL A 71 -11.51 -0.37 -19.27
C VAL A 71 -12.07 -1.72 -18.83
N ARG A 72 -12.84 -2.38 -19.68
CA ARG A 72 -13.51 -3.63 -19.37
C ARG A 72 -13.34 -4.65 -20.49
N VAL A 73 -12.92 -5.87 -20.16
CA VAL A 73 -13.06 -7.06 -21.00
C VAL A 73 -14.30 -7.81 -20.55
N LYS A 74 -15.23 -8.04 -21.50
CA LYS A 74 -16.51 -8.67 -21.23
C LYS A 74 -16.36 -10.18 -21.06
N GLY A 75 -17.01 -10.72 -20.00
CA GLY A 75 -17.33 -12.12 -19.84
C GLY A 75 -18.76 -12.44 -20.28
N ASP A 76 -19.23 -13.63 -19.97
CA ASP A 76 -20.62 -14.03 -20.24
C ASP A 76 -21.62 -13.54 -19.16
N GLY A 77 -21.10 -12.93 -18.09
CA GLY A 77 -21.90 -12.35 -17.01
C GLY A 77 -22.48 -13.38 -16.03
N SER A 78 -22.08 -14.64 -16.11
CA SER A 78 -22.57 -15.68 -15.20
C SER A 78 -22.07 -15.51 -13.76
N LYS A 79 -21.00 -14.76 -13.57
CA LYS A 79 -20.47 -14.36 -12.26
C LYS A 79 -20.20 -12.85 -12.21
N PRO A 80 -20.19 -12.23 -11.00
CA PRO A 80 -19.91 -10.81 -10.85
C PRO A 80 -18.49 -10.44 -11.30
N PRO A 81 -18.20 -9.17 -11.66
CA PRO A 81 -16.91 -8.72 -12.17
C PRO A 81 -15.76 -8.87 -11.18
N LEU A 82 -14.53 -8.94 -11.71
CA LEU A 82 -13.26 -8.74 -11.02
C LEU A 82 -12.66 -7.40 -11.45
N LEU A 83 -12.18 -6.59 -10.48
CA LEU A 83 -11.52 -5.31 -10.72
C LEU A 83 -10.01 -5.45 -10.47
N LEU A 84 -9.18 -4.99 -11.39
CA LEU A 84 -7.77 -4.68 -11.19
C LEU A 84 -7.66 -3.18 -10.93
N ASN A 85 -6.94 -2.78 -9.89
CA ASN A 85 -6.73 -1.37 -9.56
C ASN A 85 -5.24 -1.06 -9.44
N ALA A 86 -4.83 0.10 -9.98
CA ALA A 86 -3.49 0.62 -9.80
C ALA A 86 -3.52 2.15 -9.84
N HIS A 87 -2.81 2.81 -8.91
CA HIS A 87 -2.64 4.26 -9.00
C HIS A 87 -1.49 4.65 -9.93
N LEU A 88 -1.58 5.86 -10.48
CA LEU A 88 -0.64 6.41 -11.45
C LEU A 88 0.25 7.51 -10.87
N ASP A 89 -0.19 8.15 -9.81
CA ASP A 89 0.58 9.16 -9.11
C ASP A 89 1.72 8.53 -8.29
N VAL A 90 2.69 9.34 -7.94
CA VAL A 90 3.87 8.93 -7.16
C VAL A 90 4.27 10.07 -6.22
N VAL A 91 4.94 9.71 -5.11
CA VAL A 91 5.55 10.71 -4.21
C VAL A 91 6.77 11.35 -4.83
N GLU A 92 7.22 12.46 -4.25
CA GLU A 92 8.43 13.19 -4.66
C GLU A 92 9.70 12.32 -4.63
N ALA A 93 10.65 12.67 -5.48
CA ALA A 93 11.97 12.07 -5.50
C ALA A 93 13.06 13.16 -5.61
N ASP A 94 13.95 13.23 -4.62
CA ASP A 94 15.14 14.08 -4.70
C ASP A 94 16.23 13.37 -5.51
N ALA A 95 16.37 13.75 -6.78
CA ALA A 95 17.31 13.12 -7.70
C ALA A 95 18.78 13.09 -7.19
N LYS A 96 19.17 14.02 -6.28
CA LYS A 96 20.52 14.03 -5.70
C LYS A 96 20.80 12.87 -4.76
N SER A 97 19.74 12.25 -4.25
CA SER A 97 19.80 11.12 -3.32
C SER A 97 19.67 9.77 -4.02
N TRP A 98 19.53 9.75 -5.37
CA TRP A 98 19.37 8.54 -6.17
C TRP A 98 20.64 8.21 -6.96
N LYS A 99 20.92 6.91 -7.13
CA LYS A 99 22.01 6.42 -7.97
C LYS A 99 21.77 6.61 -9.47
N HIS A 100 20.51 6.52 -9.88
CA HIS A 100 20.04 6.74 -11.23
C HIS A 100 18.91 7.76 -11.22
N ASP A 101 18.66 8.45 -12.34
CA ASP A 101 17.54 9.38 -12.46
C ASP A 101 16.23 8.68 -12.07
N PRO A 102 15.49 9.18 -11.06
CA PRO A 102 14.24 8.59 -10.60
C PRO A 102 13.15 8.52 -11.66
N PHE A 103 13.26 9.30 -12.73
CA PHE A 103 12.34 9.28 -13.88
C PHE A 103 13.01 8.84 -15.18
N GLY A 104 14.21 8.23 -15.11
CA GLY A 104 14.95 7.75 -16.27
C GLY A 104 14.42 6.42 -16.82
N GLY A 105 13.83 5.57 -16.00
CA GLY A 105 13.39 4.23 -16.39
C GLY A 105 14.54 3.36 -16.89
N VAL A 106 15.70 3.43 -16.22
CA VAL A 106 16.93 2.76 -16.64
C VAL A 106 16.93 1.31 -16.17
N ILE A 107 17.35 0.39 -17.04
CA ILE A 107 17.64 -0.99 -16.63
C ILE A 107 19.15 -1.08 -16.33
N HIS A 108 19.48 -1.43 -15.08
CA HIS A 108 20.84 -1.61 -14.62
C HIS A 108 20.90 -2.76 -13.61
N ASP A 109 21.91 -3.62 -13.73
CA ASP A 109 22.13 -4.81 -12.87
C ASP A 109 20.88 -5.71 -12.72
N GLY A 110 20.11 -5.90 -13.81
CA GLY A 110 18.91 -6.73 -13.81
C GLY A 110 17.67 -6.08 -13.16
N TYR A 111 17.75 -4.81 -12.78
CA TYR A 111 16.64 -4.05 -12.21
C TYR A 111 16.22 -2.89 -13.13
N LEU A 112 14.93 -2.65 -13.18
CA LEU A 112 14.37 -1.42 -13.73
C LEU A 112 14.22 -0.41 -12.59
N TRP A 113 14.98 0.70 -12.69
CA TRP A 113 15.07 1.75 -11.68
C TRP A 113 14.12 2.90 -11.99
N GLY A 114 13.47 3.39 -10.95
CA GLY A 114 12.70 4.62 -11.02
C GLY A 114 11.61 4.73 -9.96
N ARG A 115 11.16 5.93 -9.71
CA ARG A 115 10.03 6.23 -8.83
C ARG A 115 8.75 5.68 -9.46
N GLY A 116 7.98 4.89 -8.70
CA GLY A 116 6.82 4.16 -9.17
C GLY A 116 7.14 2.75 -9.70
N ALA A 117 8.43 2.31 -9.67
CA ALA A 117 8.80 0.96 -10.10
C ALA A 117 8.19 -0.13 -9.20
N ILE A 118 7.88 0.20 -7.94
CA ILE A 118 7.21 -0.68 -6.97
C ILE A 118 5.90 -0.06 -6.50
N ASP A 119 5.83 1.26 -6.37
CA ASP A 119 4.69 2.00 -5.84
C ASP A 119 4.17 2.99 -6.88
N MET A 120 3.14 2.60 -7.75
CA MET A 120 2.80 1.21 -8.11
C MET A 120 2.64 1.06 -9.64
N LYS A 121 3.40 1.82 -10.42
CA LYS A 121 3.31 1.78 -11.91
C LYS A 121 3.59 0.39 -12.50
N HIS A 122 4.33 -0.47 -11.77
CA HIS A 122 4.53 -1.87 -12.18
C HIS A 122 3.20 -2.64 -12.24
N MET A 123 2.31 -2.45 -11.26
CA MET A 123 0.99 -3.07 -11.26
C MET A 123 0.10 -2.47 -12.37
N ALA A 124 0.23 -1.16 -12.64
CA ALA A 124 -0.47 -0.53 -13.76
C ALA A 124 -0.04 -1.13 -15.11
N ALA A 125 1.28 -1.30 -15.32
CA ALA A 125 1.82 -1.93 -16.53
C ALA A 125 1.39 -3.41 -16.66
N MET A 126 1.51 -4.20 -15.57
CA MET A 126 1.07 -5.60 -15.58
C MET A 126 -0.44 -5.71 -15.85
N SER A 127 -1.26 -4.88 -15.22
CA SER A 127 -2.71 -4.89 -15.42
C SER A 127 -3.10 -4.55 -16.85
N ALA A 128 -2.48 -3.53 -17.46
CA ALA A 128 -2.70 -3.18 -18.84
C ALA A 128 -2.32 -4.33 -19.80
N CYS A 129 -1.18 -4.99 -19.57
CA CYS A 129 -0.77 -6.16 -20.33
C CYS A 129 -1.75 -7.33 -20.15
N VAL A 130 -2.19 -7.61 -18.92
CA VAL A 130 -3.19 -8.66 -18.63
C VAL A 130 -4.50 -8.37 -19.40
N MET A 131 -4.99 -7.13 -19.36
CA MET A 131 -6.20 -6.75 -20.11
C MET A 131 -6.03 -6.98 -21.61
N SER A 132 -4.88 -6.61 -22.18
CA SER A 132 -4.56 -6.85 -23.60
C SER A 132 -4.51 -8.34 -23.94
N MET A 133 -3.91 -9.16 -23.06
CA MET A 133 -3.87 -10.62 -23.21
C MET A 133 -5.26 -11.25 -23.12
N LEU A 134 -6.12 -10.79 -22.18
CA LEU A 134 -7.51 -11.25 -22.05
C LEU A 134 -8.33 -10.88 -23.28
N ALA A 135 -8.14 -9.69 -23.83
CA ALA A 135 -8.83 -9.28 -25.07
C ALA A 135 -8.46 -10.17 -26.26
N ARG A 136 -7.17 -10.53 -26.41
CA ARG A 136 -6.72 -11.49 -27.41
C ARG A 136 -7.29 -12.89 -27.18
N ALA A 137 -7.26 -13.37 -25.92
CA ALA A 137 -7.84 -14.66 -25.56
C ALA A 137 -9.34 -14.74 -25.87
N ALA A 138 -10.10 -13.67 -25.63
CA ALA A 138 -11.51 -13.58 -25.98
C ALA A 138 -11.75 -13.63 -27.51
N LYS A 139 -10.90 -12.95 -28.30
CA LYS A 139 -10.94 -13.03 -29.79
C LYS A 139 -10.62 -14.45 -30.28
N ASP A 140 -9.76 -15.19 -29.58
CA ASP A 140 -9.45 -16.60 -29.87
C ASP A 140 -10.54 -17.58 -29.37
N GLY A 141 -11.68 -17.06 -28.89
CA GLY A 141 -12.84 -17.85 -28.47
C GLY A 141 -12.78 -18.40 -27.04
N ARG A 142 -11.81 -17.94 -26.22
CA ARG A 142 -11.77 -18.30 -24.79
C ARG A 142 -12.84 -17.49 -24.05
N LYS A 143 -13.70 -18.17 -23.33
CA LYS A 143 -14.79 -17.55 -22.57
C LYS A 143 -14.34 -17.19 -21.17
N LEU A 144 -14.80 -16.05 -20.69
CA LEU A 144 -14.71 -15.62 -19.31
C LEU A 144 -16.12 -15.67 -18.70
N SER A 145 -16.23 -16.18 -17.48
CA SER A 145 -17.49 -16.19 -16.69
C SER A 145 -17.75 -14.84 -16.01
N ARG A 146 -16.69 -14.00 -15.88
CA ARG A 146 -16.71 -12.70 -15.24
C ARG A 146 -16.22 -11.62 -16.19
N ASP A 147 -16.81 -10.43 -16.12
CA ASP A 147 -16.14 -9.26 -16.68
C ASP A 147 -14.86 -8.99 -15.89
N VAL A 148 -13.79 -8.59 -16.56
CA VAL A 148 -12.57 -8.07 -15.92
C VAL A 148 -12.49 -6.58 -16.19
N ILE A 149 -12.41 -5.79 -15.13
CA ILE A 149 -12.30 -4.33 -15.16
C ILE A 149 -10.87 -3.97 -14.80
N PHE A 150 -10.29 -2.96 -15.42
CA PHE A 150 -9.07 -2.33 -14.97
C PHE A 150 -9.33 -0.83 -14.77
N ALA A 151 -9.04 -0.35 -13.56
CA ALA A 151 -9.03 1.06 -13.21
C ALA A 151 -7.60 1.50 -12.90
N ALA A 152 -7.04 2.41 -13.72
CA ALA A 152 -5.80 3.10 -13.41
C ALA A 152 -6.18 4.49 -12.88
N VAL A 153 -5.89 4.75 -11.60
CA VAL A 153 -6.46 5.88 -10.87
C VAL A 153 -5.42 6.93 -10.49
N ALA A 154 -5.89 8.15 -10.26
CA ALA A 154 -5.12 9.27 -9.75
C ALA A 154 -5.21 9.35 -8.22
N ASP A 155 -4.35 10.17 -7.59
CA ASP A 155 -4.53 10.73 -6.25
C ASP A 155 -4.49 9.75 -5.07
N GLU A 156 -3.96 8.55 -5.24
CA GLU A 156 -3.85 7.60 -4.12
C GLU A 156 -2.96 8.18 -3.01
N GLU A 157 -1.79 8.68 -3.38
CA GLU A 157 -0.74 9.23 -2.50
C GLU A 157 -1.20 10.44 -1.64
N SER A 158 -2.33 11.05 -2.00
CA SER A 158 -2.91 12.19 -1.27
C SER A 158 -4.34 11.95 -0.77
N GLY A 159 -4.81 10.69 -0.83
CA GLY A 159 -6.04 10.25 -0.17
C GLY A 159 -7.20 9.87 -1.07
N CYS A 160 -6.96 9.60 -2.36
CA CYS A 160 -7.89 8.97 -3.29
C CYS A 160 -9.10 9.81 -3.73
N GLU A 161 -9.24 11.07 -3.30
CA GLU A 161 -10.45 11.88 -3.52
C GLU A 161 -10.73 12.22 -4.99
N LEU A 162 -9.66 12.34 -5.80
CA LEU A 162 -9.74 12.62 -7.23
C LEU A 162 -9.60 11.35 -8.09
N GLY A 163 -9.34 10.22 -7.43
CA GLY A 163 -9.11 8.91 -8.01
C GLY A 163 -10.22 7.91 -7.73
N SER A 164 -9.90 6.87 -6.97
CA SER A 164 -10.83 5.76 -6.70
C SER A 164 -12.10 6.20 -5.98
N MET A 165 -12.04 7.17 -5.07
CA MET A 165 -13.25 7.70 -4.41
C MET A 165 -14.16 8.39 -5.42
N TYR A 166 -13.60 9.23 -6.31
CA TYR A 166 -14.36 9.87 -7.38
C TYR A 166 -15.05 8.84 -8.30
N LEU A 167 -14.31 7.78 -8.71
CA LEU A 167 -14.91 6.72 -9.53
C LEU A 167 -16.04 5.99 -8.80
N CYS A 168 -15.87 5.73 -7.50
CA CYS A 168 -16.91 5.09 -6.70
C CYS A 168 -18.14 5.97 -6.49
N ASP A 169 -17.97 7.28 -6.41
CA ASP A 169 -19.06 8.22 -6.15
C ASP A 169 -19.82 8.59 -7.43
N GLU A 170 -19.13 8.80 -8.55
CA GLU A 170 -19.74 9.33 -9.78
C GLU A 170 -19.79 8.32 -10.94
N HIS A 171 -18.99 7.24 -10.88
CA HIS A 171 -18.90 6.21 -11.93
C HIS A 171 -19.01 4.78 -11.38
N ALA A 172 -19.75 4.58 -10.29
CA ALA A 172 -19.85 3.31 -9.56
C ALA A 172 -20.15 2.11 -10.47
N GLU A 173 -21.03 2.24 -11.47
CA GLU A 173 -21.41 1.15 -12.37
C GLU A 173 -20.27 0.68 -13.28
N GLU A 174 -19.27 1.54 -13.50
CA GLU A 174 -18.11 1.19 -14.31
C GLU A 174 -17.06 0.39 -13.52
N VAL A 175 -17.01 0.57 -12.20
CA VAL A 175 -15.98 -0.02 -11.31
C VAL A 175 -16.53 -1.03 -10.30
N ARG A 176 -17.87 -1.18 -10.18
CA ARG A 176 -18.48 -2.15 -9.27
C ARG A 176 -18.05 -3.58 -9.60
N ALA A 177 -17.51 -4.28 -8.60
CA ALA A 177 -17.03 -5.64 -8.72
C ALA A 177 -17.24 -6.43 -7.41
N GLU A 178 -17.26 -7.76 -7.49
CA GLU A 178 -17.28 -8.62 -6.31
C GLU A 178 -15.93 -8.58 -5.58
N TYR A 179 -14.85 -8.61 -6.36
CA TYR A 179 -13.50 -8.58 -5.85
C TYR A 179 -12.66 -7.50 -6.55
N MET A 180 -11.67 -6.97 -5.83
CA MET A 180 -10.63 -6.09 -6.37
C MET A 180 -9.25 -6.65 -6.04
N LEU A 181 -8.34 -6.62 -7.01
CA LEU A 181 -6.91 -6.83 -6.83
C LEU A 181 -6.19 -5.50 -7.01
N GLY A 182 -5.49 -5.06 -5.96
CA GLY A 182 -4.74 -3.81 -5.93
C GLY A 182 -3.28 -4.02 -5.53
N GLU A 183 -2.70 -2.96 -5.02
CA GLU A 183 -1.31 -2.89 -4.61
C GLU A 183 -0.97 -3.75 -3.38
N ILE A 184 0.32 -3.87 -3.12
CA ILE A 184 0.93 -4.46 -1.91
C ILE A 184 0.49 -5.89 -1.61
N GLY A 185 1.05 -6.82 -2.35
CA GLY A 185 0.86 -8.24 -2.07
C GLY A 185 1.53 -9.13 -3.11
N ALA A 186 1.70 -10.39 -2.77
CA ALA A 186 2.33 -11.41 -3.60
C ALA A 186 3.77 -11.10 -4.05
N PHE A 187 4.45 -10.13 -3.45
CA PHE A 187 5.90 -9.99 -3.59
C PHE A 187 6.62 -11.04 -2.73
N SER A 188 7.79 -11.52 -3.19
CA SER A 188 8.55 -12.48 -2.40
C SER A 188 9.21 -11.80 -1.19
N LEU A 189 8.88 -12.29 0.00
CA LEU A 189 9.43 -11.87 1.28
C LEU A 189 10.36 -12.98 1.81
N HIS A 190 11.65 -12.68 1.93
CA HIS A 190 12.64 -13.65 2.39
C HIS A 190 12.90 -13.47 3.89
N LEU A 191 12.44 -14.42 4.69
CA LEU A 191 12.62 -14.43 6.15
C LEU A 191 13.14 -15.78 6.61
N PHE A 192 14.16 -15.78 7.45
CA PHE A 192 14.71 -16.99 8.05
C PHE A 192 15.09 -18.09 7.05
N GLY A 193 15.59 -17.70 5.86
CA GLY A 193 15.95 -18.63 4.78
C GLY A 193 14.77 -19.28 4.05
N ARG A 194 13.56 -18.78 4.24
CA ARG A 194 12.33 -19.22 3.56
C ARG A 194 11.72 -18.07 2.77
N THR A 195 10.95 -18.42 1.75
CA THR A 195 10.22 -17.44 0.92
C THR A 195 8.75 -17.46 1.28
N PHE A 196 8.20 -16.28 1.55
CA PHE A 196 6.80 -16.04 1.81
C PHE A 196 6.24 -15.07 0.77
N TYR A 197 4.97 -15.22 0.46
CA TYR A 197 4.22 -14.33 -0.41
C TYR A 197 3.02 -13.77 0.38
N PRO A 198 3.15 -12.56 0.98
CA PRO A 198 2.04 -11.93 1.68
C PRO A 198 0.96 -11.53 0.68
N ILE A 199 -0.27 -11.98 0.87
CA ILE A 199 -1.45 -11.49 0.15
C ILE A 199 -2.16 -10.53 1.10
N GLN A 200 -2.21 -9.24 0.75
CA GLN A 200 -2.86 -8.28 1.61
C GLN A 200 -4.37 -8.55 1.66
N VAL A 201 -4.87 -8.67 2.87
CA VAL A 201 -6.31 -8.81 3.16
C VAL A 201 -6.80 -7.73 4.11
N ALA A 202 -5.88 -7.01 4.73
CA ALA A 202 -6.22 -5.95 5.69
C ALA A 202 -5.26 -4.77 5.59
N GLU A 203 -5.77 -3.59 5.94
CA GLU A 203 -5.01 -2.35 6.05
C GLU A 203 -5.46 -1.52 7.24
N LYS A 204 -4.55 -0.72 7.77
CA LYS A 204 -4.87 0.18 8.87
C LYS A 204 -5.80 1.31 8.45
N GLY A 205 -6.61 1.75 9.40
CA GLY A 205 -7.32 3.02 9.33
C GLY A 205 -6.37 4.20 9.45
N LEU A 206 -6.80 5.36 8.96
CA LEU A 206 -6.16 6.64 9.16
C LEU A 206 -6.89 7.39 10.28
N CYS A 207 -6.15 8.00 11.21
CA CYS A 207 -6.70 8.91 12.19
C CYS A 207 -5.67 10.00 12.52
N TRP A 208 -5.66 11.06 11.71
CA TRP A 208 -4.79 12.20 11.98
C TRP A 208 -5.36 13.05 13.09
N VAL A 209 -4.53 13.32 14.09
CA VAL A 209 -4.96 14.00 15.32
C VAL A 209 -4.02 15.14 15.63
N ARG A 210 -4.58 16.30 15.95
CA ARG A 210 -3.84 17.39 16.60
C ARG A 210 -3.97 17.27 18.10
N ALA A 211 -2.84 17.19 18.80
CA ALA A 211 -2.81 17.28 20.25
C ALA A 211 -2.30 18.67 20.66
N THR A 212 -3.07 19.38 21.45
CA THR A 212 -2.78 20.74 21.87
C THR A 212 -2.65 20.82 23.39
N TYR A 213 -1.63 21.52 23.84
CA TYR A 213 -1.37 21.83 25.25
C TYR A 213 -1.46 23.33 25.47
N ASP A 214 -2.25 23.74 26.43
CA ASP A 214 -2.29 25.10 26.91
C ASP A 214 -1.35 25.30 28.10
N GLY A 215 -0.88 26.53 28.28
CA GLY A 215 -0.02 26.96 29.37
C GLY A 215 -0.14 28.48 29.59
N THR A 216 0.48 29.00 30.62
CA THR A 216 0.49 30.43 30.89
C THR A 216 1.54 31.13 30.02
N PRO A 217 1.19 32.13 29.21
CA PRO A 217 2.16 32.94 28.49
C PRO A 217 3.04 33.72 29.47
N GLY A 218 4.34 33.91 29.11
CA GLY A 218 5.26 34.58 30.01
C GLY A 218 6.50 35.15 29.33
N HIS A 219 7.33 35.83 30.09
CA HIS A 219 8.61 36.34 29.63
C HIS A 219 9.66 35.21 29.61
N GLY A 220 10.40 35.03 28.52
CA GLY A 220 11.35 33.95 28.33
C GLY A 220 12.49 33.88 29.37
N SER A 221 12.78 34.99 30.09
CA SER A 221 13.77 35.01 31.17
C SER A 221 13.26 34.40 32.50
N MET A 222 11.97 34.04 32.57
CA MET A 222 11.34 33.41 33.74
C MET A 222 10.83 32.01 33.31
N PRO A 223 11.70 30.97 33.31
CA PRO A 223 11.34 29.65 32.85
C PRO A 223 10.17 29.04 33.63
N ASP A 224 9.17 28.54 32.92
CA ASP A 224 8.03 27.82 33.49
C ASP A 224 8.12 26.32 33.09
N PRO A 225 8.34 25.39 34.05
CA PRO A 225 8.44 23.96 33.78
C PRO A 225 7.12 23.32 33.34
N GLU A 226 6.00 24.02 33.49
CA GLU A 226 4.65 23.59 33.07
C GLU A 226 4.14 24.42 31.87
N SER A 227 5.01 25.18 31.22
CA SER A 227 4.66 25.90 29.98
C SER A 227 4.15 24.92 28.91
N ALA A 228 3.33 25.41 28.00
CA ALA A 228 2.74 24.62 26.90
C ALA A 228 3.81 23.86 26.11
N VAL A 229 4.95 24.49 25.81
CA VAL A 229 6.07 23.87 25.05
C VAL A 229 6.73 22.75 25.83
N VAL A 230 6.95 22.91 27.14
CA VAL A 230 7.55 21.86 27.99
C VAL A 230 6.61 20.68 28.13
N ARG A 231 5.32 20.90 28.33
CA ARG A 231 4.28 19.86 28.39
C ARG A 231 4.23 19.08 27.07
N LEU A 232 4.21 19.78 25.92
CA LEU A 232 4.28 19.16 24.60
C LEU A 232 5.56 18.34 24.41
N GLY A 233 6.73 18.87 24.79
CA GLY A 233 8.00 18.14 24.70
C GLY A 233 8.02 16.86 25.52
N LYS A 234 7.47 16.89 26.75
CA LYS A 234 7.29 15.68 27.58
C LYS A 234 6.38 14.64 26.92
N ALA A 235 5.29 15.08 26.27
CA ALA A 235 4.34 14.21 25.60
C ALA A 235 4.93 13.54 24.34
N ILE A 236 5.61 14.29 23.48
CA ILE A 236 6.32 13.77 22.32
C ILE A 236 7.41 12.76 22.76
N GLY A 237 8.15 13.07 23.83
CA GLY A 237 9.15 12.17 24.39
C GLY A 237 8.55 10.85 24.87
N ARG A 238 7.40 10.87 25.56
CA ARG A 238 6.68 9.65 25.98
C ARG A 238 6.23 8.82 24.78
N LEU A 239 5.59 9.44 23.79
CA LEU A 239 5.13 8.76 22.58
C LEU A 239 6.28 8.17 21.77
N GLY A 240 7.42 8.87 21.67
CA GLY A 240 8.60 8.41 20.93
C GLY A 240 9.34 7.23 21.58
N HIS A 241 9.23 7.06 22.89
CA HIS A 241 9.84 5.94 23.64
C HIS A 241 8.85 4.82 23.95
N GLY A 242 7.55 5.08 23.86
CA GLY A 242 6.47 4.14 24.16
C GLY A 242 5.94 3.40 22.93
N ARG A 243 5.05 2.48 23.20
CA ARG A 243 4.18 1.82 22.22
C ARG A 243 2.76 1.93 22.71
N LEU A 244 1.82 2.16 21.80
CA LEU A 244 0.40 2.01 22.13
C LEU A 244 0.09 0.53 22.43
N PRO A 245 -1.01 0.25 23.14
CA PRO A 245 -1.40 -1.11 23.48
C PRO A 245 -1.45 -2.05 22.26
N MET A 246 -1.14 -3.33 22.49
CA MET A 246 -1.13 -4.33 21.42
C MET A 246 -2.51 -4.96 21.25
N HIS A 247 -2.97 -5.02 20.00
CA HIS A 247 -4.24 -5.61 19.57
C HIS A 247 -4.00 -6.59 18.42
N PRO A 248 -3.43 -7.80 18.68
CA PRO A 248 -3.20 -8.77 17.61
C PRO A 248 -4.49 -9.16 16.93
N THR A 249 -4.63 -8.80 15.65
CA THR A 249 -5.77 -9.17 14.83
C THR A 249 -5.67 -10.63 14.37
N GLU A 250 -6.79 -11.19 13.88
CA GLU A 250 -6.81 -12.55 13.32
C GLU A 250 -5.84 -12.68 12.13
N VAL A 251 -5.82 -11.68 11.26
CA VAL A 251 -4.93 -11.64 10.09
C VAL A 251 -3.46 -11.67 10.52
N VAL A 252 -3.06 -10.83 11.46
CA VAL A 252 -1.68 -10.80 11.98
C VAL A 252 -1.32 -12.13 12.66
N THR A 253 -2.27 -12.71 13.39
CA THR A 253 -2.08 -14.03 14.02
C THR A 253 -1.86 -15.12 12.97
N LYS A 254 -2.67 -15.17 11.92
CA LYS A 254 -2.50 -16.11 10.80
C LYS A 254 -1.16 -15.92 10.09
N PHE A 255 -0.75 -14.68 9.84
CA PHE A 255 0.52 -14.35 9.22
C PHE A 255 1.71 -14.85 10.06
N LEU A 256 1.79 -14.44 11.33
CA LEU A 256 2.89 -14.81 12.23
C LEU A 256 2.93 -16.32 12.49
N HIS A 257 1.77 -16.96 12.67
CA HIS A 257 1.70 -18.41 12.87
C HIS A 257 2.01 -19.18 11.57
N GLY A 258 1.66 -18.63 10.41
CA GLY A 258 2.03 -19.19 9.11
C GLY A 258 3.56 -19.21 8.93
N ILE A 259 4.23 -18.08 9.16
CA ILE A 259 5.69 -18.02 9.16
C ILE A 259 6.27 -19.03 10.18
N ALA A 260 5.73 -19.04 11.40
CA ALA A 260 6.23 -19.90 12.46
C ALA A 260 6.14 -21.39 12.13
N ARG A 261 5.19 -21.84 11.30
CA ARG A 261 5.09 -23.25 10.86
C ARG A 261 6.30 -23.72 10.07
N GLU A 262 6.92 -22.80 9.34
CA GLU A 262 8.08 -23.08 8.48
C GLU A 262 9.43 -22.99 9.23
N LEU A 263 9.42 -22.62 10.52
CA LEU A 263 10.64 -22.39 11.30
C LEU A 263 10.93 -23.55 12.26
N PRO A 264 12.22 -23.83 12.53
CA PRO A 264 12.61 -24.76 13.58
C PRO A 264 12.39 -24.15 14.99
N SER A 265 12.44 -25.00 16.00
CA SER A 265 12.54 -24.53 17.40
C SER A 265 13.95 -23.98 17.68
N PRO A 266 14.12 -22.90 18.48
CA PRO A 266 13.08 -22.21 19.28
C PRO A 266 12.35 -21.08 18.54
N GLN A 267 12.79 -20.65 17.33
CA GLN A 267 12.24 -19.51 16.59
C GLN A 267 10.72 -19.62 16.39
N LYS A 268 10.23 -20.81 16.07
CA LYS A 268 8.79 -21.12 15.94
C LYS A 268 7.98 -20.69 17.16
N HIS A 269 8.49 -20.95 18.36
CA HIS A 269 7.78 -20.66 19.61
C HIS A 269 7.85 -19.17 19.94
N VAL A 270 8.99 -18.53 19.70
CA VAL A 270 9.17 -17.08 19.91
C VAL A 270 8.20 -16.30 19.03
N LEU A 271 8.15 -16.62 17.73
CA LEU A 271 7.30 -15.90 16.78
C LEU A 271 5.80 -16.05 17.11
N LYS A 272 5.36 -17.24 17.50
CA LYS A 272 3.98 -17.46 17.96
C LYS A 272 3.61 -16.63 19.18
N ARG A 273 4.57 -16.37 20.10
CA ARG A 273 4.32 -15.58 21.30
C ARG A 273 4.16 -14.08 21.04
N LEU A 274 4.52 -13.59 19.84
CA LEU A 274 4.24 -12.21 19.45
C LEU A 274 2.74 -11.88 19.39
N THR A 275 1.88 -12.88 19.32
CA THR A 275 0.42 -12.68 19.38
C THR A 275 -0.14 -12.69 20.80
N THR A 276 0.73 -12.75 21.81
CA THR A 276 0.36 -12.66 23.25
C THR A 276 0.82 -11.31 23.78
N PRO A 277 -0.07 -10.31 23.98
CA PRO A 277 0.31 -8.92 24.27
C PRO A 277 1.30 -8.77 25.44
N GLN A 278 1.11 -9.55 26.52
CA GLN A 278 1.93 -9.49 27.74
C GLN A 278 3.40 -9.89 27.51
N VAL A 279 3.67 -10.71 26.49
CA VAL A 279 5.01 -11.22 26.17
C VAL A 279 5.59 -10.55 24.93
N ALA A 280 4.74 -10.07 24.05
CA ALA A 280 5.13 -9.51 22.76
C ALA A 280 6.06 -8.30 22.90
N SER A 281 5.79 -7.40 23.84
CA SER A 281 6.66 -6.25 24.13
C SER A 281 8.07 -6.69 24.50
N LEU A 282 8.19 -7.67 25.41
CA LEU A 282 9.49 -8.20 25.83
C LEU A 282 10.23 -8.85 24.65
N ILE A 283 9.52 -9.61 23.81
CA ILE A 283 10.12 -10.21 22.63
C ILE A 283 10.63 -9.15 21.67
N LEU A 284 9.81 -8.14 21.36
CA LEU A 284 10.18 -7.07 20.44
C LEU A 284 11.37 -6.24 20.97
N ASP A 285 11.40 -5.96 22.27
CA ASP A 285 12.41 -5.07 22.85
C ASP A 285 13.75 -5.78 23.09
N TYR A 286 13.73 -7.06 23.43
CA TYR A 286 14.94 -7.78 23.85
C TYR A 286 15.40 -8.90 22.90
N LEU A 287 14.50 -9.50 22.10
CA LEU A 287 14.83 -10.62 21.23
C LEU A 287 14.90 -10.26 19.74
N VAL A 288 14.13 -9.27 19.28
CA VAL A 288 14.20 -8.78 17.89
C VAL A 288 15.27 -7.71 17.79
N ARG A 289 16.46 -8.11 17.35
CA ARG A 289 17.65 -7.22 17.26
C ARG A 289 17.56 -6.23 16.10
N ASP A 290 16.99 -6.65 14.97
CA ASP A 290 16.83 -5.79 13.80
C ASP A 290 15.75 -4.73 14.07
N THR A 291 16.15 -3.46 13.97
CA THR A 291 15.27 -2.32 14.27
C THR A 291 14.13 -2.16 13.26
N GLY A 292 14.36 -2.54 12.00
CA GLY A 292 13.34 -2.51 10.94
C GLY A 292 12.26 -3.56 11.21
N GLN A 293 12.66 -4.80 11.49
CA GLN A 293 11.72 -5.87 11.84
C GLN A 293 10.93 -5.54 13.13
N ARG A 294 11.60 -4.99 14.15
CA ARG A 294 10.94 -4.56 15.38
C ARG A 294 9.86 -3.51 15.13
N ARG A 295 10.15 -2.51 14.28
CA ARG A 295 9.17 -1.48 13.89
C ARG A 295 8.02 -2.07 13.09
N ALA A 296 8.31 -2.94 12.11
CA ALA A 296 7.31 -3.58 11.27
C ALA A 296 6.35 -4.45 12.10
N PHE A 297 6.86 -5.35 12.96
CA PHE A 297 6.02 -6.16 13.83
C PHE A 297 5.24 -5.31 14.85
N GLY A 298 5.89 -4.27 15.42
CA GLY A 298 5.21 -3.34 16.31
C GLY A 298 4.03 -2.64 15.62
N ALA A 299 4.23 -2.16 14.39
CA ALA A 299 3.18 -1.52 13.62
C ALA A 299 2.04 -2.48 13.22
N MET A 300 2.31 -3.77 13.05
CA MET A 300 1.27 -4.78 12.79
C MET A 300 0.47 -5.16 14.03
N LEU A 301 1.06 -5.03 15.23
CA LEU A 301 0.48 -5.51 16.49
C LEU A 301 -0.22 -4.42 17.28
N SER A 302 0.02 -3.13 17.01
CA SER A 302 -0.51 -2.00 17.77
C SER A 302 -1.11 -0.95 16.85
N ASN A 303 -2.01 -0.13 17.38
CA ASN A 303 -2.25 1.19 16.81
C ASN A 303 -0.94 1.98 16.82
N THR A 304 -0.77 2.95 15.92
CA THR A 304 0.45 3.77 15.88
C THR A 304 0.11 5.24 15.78
N ALA A 305 0.97 6.10 16.36
CA ALA A 305 0.87 7.54 16.23
C ALA A 305 2.29 8.13 16.10
N SER A 306 2.56 8.81 15.00
CA SER A 306 3.86 9.41 14.72
C SER A 306 3.74 10.93 14.76
N PRO A 307 4.52 11.66 15.58
CA PRO A 307 4.59 13.12 15.54
C PRO A 307 5.18 13.57 14.20
N THR A 308 4.46 14.43 13.47
CA THR A 308 4.89 14.87 12.13
C THR A 308 5.06 16.37 12.01
N VAL A 309 4.18 17.16 12.62
CA VAL A 309 4.24 18.63 12.57
C VAL A 309 4.13 19.21 13.97
N VAL A 310 5.08 20.05 14.35
CA VAL A 310 5.08 20.75 15.66
C VAL A 310 4.90 22.24 15.45
N ARG A 311 4.01 22.86 16.23
CA ARG A 311 3.76 24.30 16.20
C ARG A 311 3.81 24.86 17.62
N ALA A 312 4.69 25.87 17.85
CA ALA A 312 4.79 26.56 19.12
C ALA A 312 5.55 27.87 18.96
N GLY A 313 5.10 28.92 19.65
CA GLY A 313 5.77 30.19 19.76
C GLY A 313 6.06 30.93 18.46
N ALA A 314 6.27 32.26 18.57
CA ALA A 314 6.64 33.11 17.43
C ALA A 314 7.88 33.96 17.72
N LYS A 315 8.26 34.16 19.01
CA LYS A 315 9.37 34.98 19.43
C LYS A 315 10.20 34.29 20.51
N VAL A 316 11.52 34.39 20.42
CA VAL A 316 12.46 33.67 21.34
C VAL A 316 12.29 34.13 22.81
N ASN A 317 11.94 35.38 23.07
CA ASN A 317 11.82 35.95 24.40
C ASN A 317 10.39 35.84 25.01
N VAL A 318 9.50 35.08 24.39
CA VAL A 318 8.11 34.90 24.85
C VAL A 318 7.79 33.43 25.03
N ILE A 319 7.35 33.03 26.21
CA ILE A 319 6.79 31.70 26.49
C ILE A 319 5.38 31.70 25.88
N PRO A 320 5.09 30.81 24.89
CA PRO A 320 3.77 30.75 24.28
C PRO A 320 2.73 30.14 25.22
N GLY A 321 1.50 30.62 25.15
CA GLY A 321 0.38 30.05 25.88
C GLY A 321 -0.19 28.76 25.27
N ARG A 322 0.22 28.41 24.05
CA ARG A 322 -0.30 27.23 23.36
C ARG A 322 0.80 26.58 22.50
N ALA A 323 0.83 25.23 22.50
CA ALA A 323 1.73 24.44 21.68
C ALA A 323 1.00 23.18 21.18
N SER A 324 1.21 22.79 19.95
CA SER A 324 0.52 21.62 19.35
C SER A 324 1.43 20.75 18.51
N VAL A 325 1.02 19.48 18.37
CA VAL A 325 1.63 18.52 17.46
C VAL A 325 0.54 17.85 16.64
N ASP A 326 0.77 17.71 15.32
CA ASP A 326 -0.03 16.88 14.46
C ASP A 326 0.59 15.47 14.45
N LEU A 327 -0.26 14.47 14.60
CA LEU A 327 0.09 13.05 14.72
C LEU A 327 -0.50 12.28 13.55
N ASP A 328 0.33 11.53 12.82
CA ASP A 328 -0.13 10.51 11.88
C ASP A 328 -0.54 9.27 12.69
N GLY A 329 -1.83 9.17 12.99
CA GLY A 329 -2.44 8.04 13.68
C GLY A 329 -2.90 6.96 12.71
N ARG A 330 -2.64 5.69 13.05
CA ARG A 330 -3.06 4.52 12.27
C ARG A 330 -3.72 3.50 13.20
N THR A 331 -4.94 3.07 12.86
CA THR A 331 -5.75 2.16 13.66
C THR A 331 -5.81 0.77 13.05
N LEU A 332 -5.73 -0.26 13.88
CA LEU A 332 -5.90 -1.65 13.45
C LEU A 332 -7.37 -1.99 13.14
N PRO A 333 -7.64 -2.97 12.27
CA PRO A 333 -8.99 -3.54 12.14
C PRO A 333 -9.58 -3.94 13.49
N GLY A 334 -10.87 -3.65 13.67
CA GLY A 334 -11.58 -3.87 14.93
C GLY A 334 -11.36 -2.77 15.98
N GLN A 335 -10.49 -1.78 15.75
CA GLN A 335 -10.32 -0.64 16.65
C GLN A 335 -11.19 0.53 16.21
N SER A 336 -11.91 1.14 17.18
CA SER A 336 -12.68 2.36 16.93
C SER A 336 -11.80 3.61 17.08
N GLU A 337 -12.23 4.70 16.45
CA GLU A 337 -11.61 6.01 16.62
C GLU A 337 -11.58 6.43 18.10
N SER A 338 -12.68 6.23 18.83
CA SER A 338 -12.77 6.58 20.25
C SER A 338 -11.81 5.77 21.13
N ALA A 339 -11.62 4.48 20.84
CA ALA A 339 -10.66 3.64 21.54
C ALA A 339 -9.22 4.13 21.28
N PHE A 340 -8.90 4.44 20.02
CA PHE A 340 -7.60 4.99 19.65
C PHE A 340 -7.30 6.32 20.33
N LEU A 341 -8.28 7.24 20.37
CA LEU A 341 -8.11 8.54 21.04
C LEU A 341 -7.91 8.39 22.56
N ALA A 342 -8.53 7.38 23.19
CA ALA A 342 -8.31 7.08 24.59
C ALA A 342 -6.87 6.58 24.85
N GLU A 343 -6.38 5.63 24.05
CA GLU A 343 -4.99 5.15 24.12
C GLU A 343 -3.98 6.28 23.88
N LEU A 344 -4.27 7.13 22.90
CA LEU A 344 -3.42 8.25 22.55
C LEU A 344 -3.34 9.28 23.68
N ARG A 345 -4.47 9.60 24.33
CA ARG A 345 -4.55 10.50 25.49
C ARG A 345 -3.71 9.97 26.65
N GLU A 346 -3.80 8.67 26.95
CA GLU A 346 -3.01 8.02 27.99
C GLU A 346 -1.51 8.08 27.66
N ALA A 347 -1.12 7.74 26.42
CA ALA A 347 0.28 7.74 25.98
C ALA A 347 0.89 9.14 26.02
N LEU A 348 0.16 10.16 25.57
CA LEU A 348 0.61 11.55 25.58
C LEU A 348 0.68 12.10 27.02
N GLY A 349 -0.30 11.80 27.86
CA GLY A 349 -0.47 12.32 29.22
C GLY A 349 -0.60 13.85 29.27
N GLY A 350 -0.85 14.39 30.46
CA GLY A 350 -0.97 15.83 30.69
C GLY A 350 -2.22 16.48 30.09
N ASP A 351 -3.25 15.67 29.81
CA ASP A 351 -4.60 16.06 29.37
C ASP A 351 -4.62 17.03 28.18
N PRO A 352 -4.14 16.62 26.99
CA PRO A 352 -4.21 17.45 25.79
C PRO A 352 -5.65 17.58 25.26
N GLU A 353 -5.95 18.72 24.64
CA GLU A 353 -7.05 18.82 23.70
C GLU A 353 -6.73 18.00 22.46
N LEU A 354 -7.56 17.02 22.07
CA LEU A 354 -7.40 16.21 20.87
C LEU A 354 -8.46 16.62 19.84
N GLU A 355 -7.99 17.05 18.68
CA GLU A 355 -8.80 17.35 17.50
C GLU A 355 -8.51 16.34 16.40
N VAL A 356 -9.54 15.64 15.90
CA VAL A 356 -9.41 14.74 14.75
C VAL A 356 -9.40 15.58 13.47
N LEU A 357 -8.27 15.58 12.77
CA LEU A 357 -8.11 16.32 11.51
C LEU A 357 -8.68 15.53 10.33
N ARG A 358 -8.50 14.20 10.34
CA ARG A 358 -8.99 13.28 9.32
C ARG A 358 -9.12 11.89 9.90
N SER A 359 -10.16 11.16 9.51
CA SER A 359 -10.37 9.77 9.91
C SER A 359 -10.94 8.96 8.75
N LEU A 360 -10.33 7.79 8.51
CA LEU A 360 -10.80 6.77 7.57
C LEU A 360 -10.74 5.41 8.27
N PRO A 361 -11.79 4.59 8.21
CA PRO A 361 -11.81 3.31 8.89
C PRO A 361 -10.75 2.34 8.32
N PRO A 362 -10.27 1.37 9.12
CA PRO A 362 -9.49 0.26 8.61
C PRO A 362 -10.32 -0.62 7.67
N VAL A 363 -9.65 -1.35 6.79
CA VAL A 363 -10.30 -2.33 5.90
C VAL A 363 -9.79 -3.72 6.24
N GLU A 364 -10.69 -4.69 6.25
CA GLU A 364 -10.36 -6.10 6.42
C GLU A 364 -11.28 -6.96 5.55
N ALA A 365 -10.69 -7.83 4.74
CA ALA A 365 -11.35 -8.82 3.91
C ALA A 365 -11.15 -10.23 4.48
N PRO A 366 -12.10 -11.16 4.30
CA PRO A 366 -11.91 -12.54 4.72
C PRO A 366 -10.73 -13.20 3.99
N SER A 367 -9.87 -13.91 4.73
CA SER A 367 -8.77 -14.71 4.16
C SER A 367 -9.18 -16.15 3.82
N SER A 368 -10.47 -16.40 3.60
CA SER A 368 -11.05 -17.72 3.30
C SER A 368 -12.15 -17.59 2.24
N THR A 369 -11.82 -16.93 1.13
CA THR A 369 -12.73 -16.79 -0.03
C THR A 369 -12.21 -17.61 -1.21
N PRO A 370 -13.09 -17.96 -2.19
CA PRO A 370 -12.65 -18.64 -3.40
C PRO A 370 -11.52 -17.93 -4.14
N LEU A 371 -11.53 -16.56 -4.15
CA LEU A 371 -10.45 -15.81 -4.77
C LEU A 371 -9.15 -15.91 -3.96
N PHE A 372 -9.19 -15.73 -2.63
CA PHE A 372 -7.97 -15.83 -1.82
C PHE A 372 -7.29 -17.20 -1.98
N ASP A 373 -8.06 -18.30 -1.92
CA ASP A 373 -7.55 -19.66 -2.09
C ASP A 373 -6.95 -19.86 -3.49
N HIS A 374 -7.60 -19.30 -4.52
CA HIS A 374 -7.12 -19.34 -5.90
C HIS A 374 -5.80 -18.54 -6.07
N LEU A 375 -5.68 -17.37 -5.47
CA LEU A 375 -4.46 -16.56 -5.49
C LEU A 375 -3.30 -17.31 -4.81
N ALA A 376 -3.54 -17.85 -3.62
CA ALA A 376 -2.55 -18.64 -2.87
C ALA A 376 -2.08 -19.87 -3.66
N ALA A 377 -3.02 -20.63 -4.24
CA ALA A 377 -2.71 -21.78 -5.08
C ALA A 377 -1.93 -21.39 -6.35
N THR A 378 -2.24 -20.22 -6.94
CA THR A 378 -1.54 -19.73 -8.13
C THR A 378 -0.09 -19.40 -7.80
N VAL A 379 0.16 -18.66 -6.71
CA VAL A 379 1.54 -18.38 -6.24
C VAL A 379 2.32 -19.67 -6.01
N THR A 380 1.76 -20.62 -5.27
CA THR A 380 2.42 -21.92 -4.96
C THR A 380 2.71 -22.71 -6.23
N ARG A 381 1.85 -22.66 -7.26
CA ARG A 381 2.11 -23.31 -8.55
C ARG A 381 3.33 -22.71 -9.27
N HIS A 382 3.56 -21.41 -9.15
CA HIS A 382 4.69 -20.70 -9.78
C HIS A 382 5.96 -20.68 -8.94
N ASP A 383 5.83 -20.86 -7.62
CA ASP A 383 6.94 -21.06 -6.69
C ASP A 383 6.55 -22.09 -5.63
N PRO A 384 6.78 -23.39 -5.90
CA PRO A 384 6.43 -24.47 -4.95
C PRO A 384 7.15 -24.41 -3.60
N THR A 385 8.22 -23.61 -3.49
CA THR A 385 8.96 -23.42 -2.24
C THR A 385 8.44 -22.25 -1.43
N GLY A 386 7.59 -21.43 -2.03
CA GLY A 386 7.02 -20.23 -1.41
C GLY A 386 5.71 -20.52 -0.69
N VAL A 387 5.45 -19.80 0.39
CA VAL A 387 4.26 -19.93 1.22
C VAL A 387 3.43 -18.66 1.13
N ALA A 388 2.22 -18.75 0.58
CA ALA A 388 1.26 -17.64 0.57
C ALA A 388 0.59 -17.47 1.94
N LEU A 389 0.54 -16.23 2.46
CA LEU A 389 -0.01 -15.92 3.78
C LEU A 389 -0.87 -14.66 3.72
N PRO A 390 -2.00 -14.59 4.45
CA PRO A 390 -2.75 -13.35 4.59
C PRO A 390 -1.91 -12.31 5.34
N TYR A 391 -2.00 -11.06 4.92
CA TYR A 391 -1.14 -9.99 5.41
C TYR A 391 -1.94 -8.73 5.72
N LEU A 392 -1.51 -8.00 6.76
CA LEU A 392 -1.98 -6.68 7.11
C LEU A 392 -0.88 -5.65 6.81
N ILE A 393 -1.20 -4.64 5.99
CA ILE A 393 -0.30 -3.50 5.78
C ILE A 393 -0.54 -2.40 6.81
N PRO A 394 0.52 -1.70 7.25
CA PRO A 394 0.38 -0.56 8.15
C PRO A 394 -0.08 0.73 7.45
N GLY A 395 -0.07 0.77 6.13
CA GLY A 395 -0.54 1.86 5.28
C GLY A 395 -2.04 1.79 4.97
N PHE A 396 -2.48 2.56 3.99
CA PHE A 396 -3.80 2.48 3.35
C PHE A 396 -3.63 2.36 1.83
N THR A 397 -4.71 2.02 1.13
CA THR A 397 -4.75 1.86 -0.32
C THR A 397 -6.08 2.36 -0.87
N ASP A 398 -6.24 2.32 -2.18
CA ASP A 398 -7.52 2.55 -2.87
C ASP A 398 -8.66 1.62 -2.41
N ALA A 399 -8.36 0.52 -1.70
CA ALA A 399 -9.37 -0.39 -1.17
C ALA A 399 -10.45 0.33 -0.33
N LYS A 400 -10.06 1.42 0.37
CA LYS A 400 -11.00 2.25 1.16
C LYS A 400 -12.16 2.81 0.33
N ALA A 401 -11.95 3.06 -0.94
CA ALA A 401 -13.00 3.52 -1.83
C ALA A 401 -13.92 2.36 -2.25
N TYR A 402 -13.35 1.26 -2.72
CA TYR A 402 -14.11 0.15 -3.31
C TYR A 402 -14.93 -0.66 -2.29
N VAL A 403 -14.46 -0.77 -1.05
CA VAL A 403 -15.26 -1.41 0.03
C VAL A 403 -16.60 -0.72 0.29
N ARG A 404 -16.71 0.58 -0.03
CA ARG A 404 -17.98 1.34 0.06
C ARG A 404 -19.03 0.84 -0.94
N LEU A 405 -18.59 0.19 -2.02
CA LEU A 405 -19.45 -0.47 -3.01
C LEU A 405 -19.74 -1.94 -2.69
N GLY A 406 -19.25 -2.44 -1.54
CA GLY A 406 -19.37 -3.85 -1.14
C GLY A 406 -18.32 -4.76 -1.78
N THR A 407 -17.27 -4.21 -2.39
CA THR A 407 -16.19 -4.99 -3.03
C THR A 407 -15.26 -5.59 -1.98
N THR A 408 -14.93 -6.86 -2.10
CA THR A 408 -13.89 -7.53 -1.30
C THR A 408 -12.52 -7.25 -1.92
N CYS A 409 -11.63 -6.57 -1.19
CA CYS A 409 -10.37 -6.07 -1.73
C CYS A 409 -9.18 -6.89 -1.22
N TYR A 410 -8.29 -7.27 -2.14
CA TYR A 410 -7.01 -7.90 -1.84
C TYR A 410 -5.87 -7.15 -2.51
N GLY A 411 -4.72 -7.03 -1.81
CA GLY A 411 -3.48 -6.60 -2.44
C GLY A 411 -2.79 -7.80 -3.08
N PHE A 412 -2.57 -7.71 -4.40
CA PHE A 412 -1.95 -8.77 -5.19
C PHE A 412 -1.23 -8.19 -6.42
N ALA A 413 -0.02 -7.71 -6.19
CA ALA A 413 0.90 -7.16 -7.19
C ALA A 413 2.18 -8.02 -7.22
N PRO A 414 2.15 -9.21 -7.83
CA PRO A 414 3.20 -10.21 -7.69
C PRO A 414 4.53 -9.76 -8.29
N VAL A 415 5.60 -9.84 -7.50
CA VAL A 415 6.99 -9.60 -7.91
C VAL A 415 7.91 -10.57 -7.20
N LYS A 416 8.83 -11.23 -7.91
CA LYS A 416 9.82 -12.12 -7.30
C LYS A 416 11.17 -11.41 -7.17
N PHE A 417 11.59 -11.13 -5.94
CA PHE A 417 12.92 -10.60 -5.62
C PHE A 417 13.93 -11.73 -5.47
N ASP A 418 15.19 -11.46 -5.82
CA ASP A 418 16.27 -12.39 -5.58
C ASP A 418 16.72 -12.30 -4.11
N PRO A 419 16.73 -13.42 -3.35
CA PRO A 419 17.15 -13.42 -1.95
C PRO A 419 18.64 -13.11 -1.73
N THR A 420 19.46 -13.19 -2.78
CA THR A 420 20.91 -12.90 -2.71
C THR A 420 21.22 -11.41 -2.83
N HIS A 421 20.28 -10.61 -3.31
CA HIS A 421 20.44 -9.17 -3.41
C HIS A 421 19.95 -8.49 -2.12
N ASP A 422 20.71 -7.53 -1.60
CA ASP A 422 20.29 -6.70 -0.44
C ASP A 422 19.26 -5.65 -0.90
N VAL A 423 18.10 -6.15 -1.32
CA VAL A 423 16.97 -5.33 -1.73
C VAL A 423 15.83 -5.55 -0.75
N SER A 424 15.52 -4.52 0.00
CA SER A 424 14.40 -4.53 0.95
C SER A 424 13.21 -3.78 0.35
N PHE A 425 12.14 -4.49 0.06
CA PHE A 425 10.88 -3.90 -0.41
C PHE A 425 10.44 -2.72 0.49
N THR A 426 10.48 -2.91 1.80
CA THR A 426 10.05 -1.89 2.77
C THR A 426 10.93 -0.63 2.83
N LYS A 427 12.21 -0.72 2.42
CA LYS A 427 13.12 0.42 2.36
C LYS A 427 12.95 1.24 1.09
N MET A 428 12.44 0.63 0.02
CA MET A 428 12.24 1.28 -1.27
C MET A 428 10.91 2.03 -1.35
N TYR A 429 9.91 1.60 -0.59
CA TYR A 429 8.60 2.26 -0.52
C TYR A 429 8.76 3.68 -0.01
N HIS A 430 8.42 4.69 -0.82
CA HIS A 430 8.69 6.11 -0.60
C HIS A 430 10.18 6.45 -0.35
N GLY A 431 11.07 5.47 -0.49
CA GLY A 431 12.52 5.63 -0.29
C GLY A 431 13.24 6.09 -1.55
N HIS A 432 14.59 6.06 -1.48
CA HIS A 432 15.46 6.30 -2.61
C HIS A 432 15.81 4.97 -3.31
N ASP A 433 16.28 5.06 -4.56
CA ASP A 433 16.75 3.89 -5.31
C ASP A 433 15.68 2.80 -5.50
N GLU A 434 14.42 3.21 -5.62
CA GLU A 434 13.30 2.33 -5.92
C GLU A 434 13.53 1.64 -7.25
N ARG A 435 13.37 0.31 -7.25
CA ARG A 435 13.61 -0.52 -8.42
C ARG A 435 12.93 -1.86 -8.33
N VAL A 436 12.55 -2.42 -9.47
CA VAL A 436 11.93 -3.73 -9.59
C VAL A 436 12.83 -4.67 -10.39
N PRO A 437 13.03 -5.95 -9.97
CA PRO A 437 13.79 -6.90 -10.75
C PRO A 437 13.05 -7.23 -12.05
N VAL A 438 13.74 -7.13 -13.18
CA VAL A 438 13.16 -7.37 -14.52
C VAL A 438 12.58 -8.78 -14.64
N ASP A 439 13.33 -9.81 -14.26
CA ASP A 439 12.84 -11.19 -14.29
C ASP A 439 11.75 -11.44 -13.26
N GLY A 440 11.84 -10.77 -12.10
CA GLY A 440 10.82 -10.84 -11.06
C GLY A 440 9.50 -10.22 -11.50
N LEU A 441 9.52 -9.15 -12.27
CA LEU A 441 8.32 -8.54 -12.85
C LEU A 441 7.72 -9.39 -13.97
N LYS A 442 8.55 -9.99 -14.84
CA LYS A 442 8.09 -10.95 -15.86
C LYS A 442 7.44 -12.18 -15.24
N TRP A 443 8.00 -12.68 -14.14
CA TRP A 443 7.37 -13.72 -13.34
C TRP A 443 6.02 -13.24 -12.77
N GLY A 444 5.98 -12.02 -12.24
CA GLY A 444 4.78 -11.40 -11.69
C GLY A 444 3.65 -11.25 -12.72
N LEU A 445 3.96 -10.78 -13.94
CA LEU A 445 2.98 -10.71 -15.03
C LEU A 445 2.35 -12.07 -15.32
N ARG A 446 3.16 -13.14 -15.35
CA ARG A 446 2.65 -14.51 -15.57
C ARG A 446 1.73 -14.95 -14.45
N VAL A 447 2.12 -14.69 -13.19
CA VAL A 447 1.31 -15.01 -12.01
C VAL A 447 0.00 -14.25 -12.03
N LEU A 448 0.03 -12.93 -12.27
CA LEU A 448 -1.16 -12.08 -12.31
C LEU A 448 -2.12 -12.53 -13.42
N TYR A 449 -1.61 -12.76 -14.64
CA TYR A 449 -2.44 -13.25 -15.74
C TYR A 449 -3.12 -14.59 -15.40
N GLN A 450 -2.38 -15.56 -14.85
CA GLN A 450 -2.92 -16.86 -14.51
C GLN A 450 -3.91 -16.79 -13.33
N ALA A 451 -3.68 -15.90 -12.38
CA ALA A 451 -4.62 -15.63 -11.30
C ALA A 451 -5.94 -15.05 -11.86
N VAL A 452 -5.86 -14.02 -12.69
CA VAL A 452 -7.03 -13.36 -13.26
C VAL A 452 -7.76 -14.28 -14.25
N PHE A 453 -7.06 -14.83 -15.23
CA PHE A 453 -7.68 -15.71 -16.24
C PHE A 453 -8.27 -16.96 -15.59
N GLY A 454 -7.54 -17.64 -14.71
CA GLY A 454 -8.00 -18.88 -14.08
C GLY A 454 -9.18 -18.70 -13.11
N PHE A 455 -9.36 -17.50 -12.54
CA PHE A 455 -10.51 -17.18 -11.70
C PHE A 455 -11.73 -16.73 -12.50
N CYS A 456 -11.51 -16.13 -13.66
CA CYS A 456 -12.56 -15.55 -14.48
C CYS A 456 -13.01 -16.46 -15.64
N ALA A 457 -12.26 -17.53 -15.98
CA ALA A 457 -12.62 -18.51 -17.01
C ALA A 457 -13.73 -19.47 -16.58
#